data_015953c37025169807617fae09f082f1
#
_entry.id   015953c37025169807617fae09f082f1
#
_cell.length_a   1.000
_cell.length_b   1.000
_cell.length_c   1.000
_cell.angle_alpha   90.00
_cell.angle_beta   90.00
_cell.angle_gamma   90.00
#
_symmetry.space_group_name_H-M   'P 1'
#
loop_
_entity.id
_entity.type
_entity.pdbx_description
1 polymer ?
#
loop_
_entity_poly.entity_id
_entity_poly.type
_entity_poly.pdbx_seq_one_letter_code
_entity_poly.pdbx_strand_id
1 'polypeptide(L)'
;MNRTCARTCAGFVAGLLTWSVAGCSHDSGTGGRAEYFPLHDEDTWIYGVEQPLRNLHTRMTVRVRGERYITPLGQHCRLVDETYGGPDAAMAQAQGETQDRQVHPIAYCRKDGFLYRALSLEYHGKDVREIGLGSSEERFLPEGLESEFVWDSLTTAYDLGGGTGYDVYQHHHAVPEVRVIEVPAGRFIGCVRVETVAVHSGRHQGKSESNPIVLYYTDWYAPNVGLVRTTQSDRPGDAPPLSQIELLAYDVEGARK
;
A
#
# COMPACT_ATOMS: atom_id res chain seq x y z
N MET A 1 -62.51 -25.96 40.38
CA MET A 1 -62.08 -26.26 41.78
C MET A 1 -60.75 -25.53 41.95
N ASN A 2 -60.80 -24.34 42.53
CA ASN A 2 -60.24 -23.94 43.81
C ASN A 2 -58.78 -24.37 44.01
N ARG A 3 -57.82 -23.51 44.31
CA ARG A 3 -57.76 -22.46 45.35
C ARG A 3 -56.57 -21.51 45.12
N THR A 4 -56.86 -20.27 45.37
CA THR A 4 -56.02 -19.15 45.76
C THR A 4 -55.02 -19.49 46.89
N CYS A 5 -53.81 -18.94 46.87
CA CYS A 5 -53.20 -18.44 48.11
C CYS A 5 -52.13 -17.37 47.72
N ALA A 6 -52.46 -16.17 48.17
CA ALA A 6 -51.52 -15.03 48.24
C ALA A 6 -50.66 -15.19 49.52
N ARG A 7 -49.43 -14.75 49.50
CA ARG A 7 -48.74 -14.17 50.67
C ARG A 7 -47.63 -13.24 50.29
N THR A 8 -47.80 -12.04 50.71
CA THR A 8 -46.93 -10.89 50.79
C THR A 8 -45.76 -11.13 51.76
N CYS A 9 -44.56 -10.58 51.40
CA CYS A 9 -43.62 -9.94 52.37
C CYS A 9 -42.46 -9.33 51.51
N ALA A 10 -42.46 -8.01 51.44
CA ALA A 10 -41.55 -7.06 52.10
C ALA A 10 -40.03 -7.18 51.75
N GLY A 11 -39.57 -6.35 50.95
CA GLY A 11 -38.62 -5.29 51.26
C GLY A 11 -37.12 -5.70 51.33
N PHE A 12 -36.36 -5.38 50.29
CA PHE A 12 -35.01 -4.91 50.52
C PHE A 12 -34.57 -4.03 49.31
N VAL A 13 -34.38 -2.75 49.61
CA VAL A 13 -33.77 -1.77 48.69
C VAL A 13 -32.28 -2.02 48.71
N ALA A 14 -31.74 -2.52 47.60
CA ALA A 14 -30.31 -2.52 47.35
C ALA A 14 -30.10 -1.76 46.06
N GLY A 15 -29.56 -0.56 46.19
CA GLY A 15 -29.20 0.31 45.07
C GLY A 15 -28.12 -0.33 44.20
N LEU A 16 -28.51 -0.74 43.01
CA LEU A 16 -27.59 -1.07 41.94
C LEU A 16 -27.25 0.23 41.17
N LEU A 17 -26.09 0.76 41.46
CA LEU A 17 -25.40 1.73 40.60
C LEU A 17 -25.15 1.07 39.23
N THR A 18 -26.07 1.28 38.32
CA THR A 18 -25.83 0.97 36.92
C THR A 18 -24.80 1.97 36.37
N TRP A 19 -23.56 1.54 36.28
CA TRP A 19 -22.59 2.21 35.45
C TRP A 19 -23.06 2.08 33.99
N SER A 20 -23.65 3.16 33.52
CA SER A 20 -23.86 3.34 32.07
C SER A 20 -22.49 3.49 31.43
N VAL A 21 -21.96 2.37 30.95
CA VAL A 21 -20.89 2.42 29.96
C VAL A 21 -21.52 3.06 28.73
N ALA A 22 -21.27 4.36 28.56
CA ALA A 22 -21.52 5.03 27.30
C ALA A 22 -20.58 4.36 26.27
N GLY A 23 -21.06 3.26 25.69
CA GLY A 23 -20.50 2.72 24.47
C GLY A 23 -20.69 3.80 23.42
N CYS A 24 -19.62 4.44 23.00
CA CYS A 24 -19.61 5.14 21.74
C CYS A 24 -19.94 4.11 20.66
N SER A 25 -21.25 3.98 20.37
CA SER A 25 -21.69 3.39 19.12
C SER A 25 -21.13 4.30 18.04
N HIS A 26 -20.08 3.85 17.41
CA HIS A 26 -19.67 4.39 16.15
C HIS A 26 -20.85 4.18 15.20
N ASP A 27 -21.57 5.25 14.96
CA ASP A 27 -22.58 5.33 13.91
C ASP A 27 -21.83 5.05 12.61
N SER A 28 -21.92 3.81 12.13
CA SER A 28 -21.53 3.40 10.80
C SER A 28 -22.54 3.99 9.82
N GLY A 29 -22.42 5.29 9.62
CA GLY A 29 -23.09 5.99 8.54
C GLY A 29 -22.65 5.37 7.22
N THR A 30 -23.62 4.90 6.45
CA THR A 30 -23.54 4.41 5.07
C THR A 30 -22.45 3.38 4.86
N GLY A 31 -22.82 2.10 4.81
CA GLY A 31 -21.93 0.95 4.62
C GLY A 31 -21.14 0.97 3.32
N GLY A 32 -20.22 1.90 3.18
CA GLY A 32 -19.18 1.90 2.17
C GLY A 32 -18.17 0.82 2.51
N ARG A 33 -17.82 0.01 1.53
CA ARG A 33 -16.75 -0.97 1.62
C ARG A 33 -15.45 -0.25 1.97
N ALA A 34 -14.63 -0.81 2.88
CA ALA A 34 -13.35 -0.23 3.23
C ALA A 34 -12.44 -0.16 2.00
N GLU A 35 -11.83 0.99 1.77
CA GLU A 35 -10.87 1.18 0.69
C GLU A 35 -9.46 0.96 1.22
N TYR A 36 -8.80 -0.11 0.74
CA TYR A 36 -7.45 -0.47 1.18
C TYR A 36 -6.33 0.23 0.40
N PHE A 37 -6.67 0.99 -0.62
CA PHE A 37 -5.74 1.85 -1.33
C PHE A 37 -6.49 3.09 -1.82
N PRO A 38 -6.76 4.06 -0.93
CA PRO A 38 -7.41 5.31 -1.31
C PRO A 38 -6.52 6.10 -2.25
N LEU A 39 -7.13 6.83 -3.17
CA LEU A 39 -6.45 7.63 -4.18
C LEU A 39 -7.23 8.93 -4.43
N HIS A 40 -7.68 9.60 -3.34
CA HIS A 40 -8.33 10.90 -3.47
C HIS A 40 -7.31 11.98 -3.83
N ASP A 41 -7.78 13.06 -4.41
CA ASP A 41 -6.91 14.16 -4.80
C ASP A 41 -6.18 14.72 -3.57
N GLU A 42 -4.86 14.92 -3.73
CA GLU A 42 -3.98 15.44 -2.69
C GLU A 42 -3.70 14.48 -1.50
N ASP A 43 -4.25 13.27 -1.49
CA ASP A 43 -3.84 12.26 -0.51
C ASP A 43 -2.32 12.11 -0.50
N THR A 44 -1.75 12.06 0.70
CA THR A 44 -0.30 12.05 0.87
C THR A 44 0.13 11.05 1.94
N TRP A 45 1.18 10.30 1.64
CA TRP A 45 1.86 9.40 2.59
C TRP A 45 3.34 9.71 2.65
N ILE A 46 3.90 9.58 3.84
CA ILE A 46 5.33 9.70 4.08
C ILE A 46 5.80 8.41 4.71
N TYR A 47 6.77 7.77 4.07
CA TYR A 47 7.35 6.51 4.52
C TYR A 47 8.80 6.66 4.90
N GLY A 48 9.23 5.91 5.92
CA GLY A 48 10.64 5.59 6.16
C GLY A 48 10.99 4.32 5.38
N VAL A 49 12.10 4.37 4.66
CA VAL A 49 12.64 3.24 3.90
C VAL A 49 13.98 2.86 4.50
N GLU A 50 14.11 1.63 4.95
CA GLU A 50 15.32 1.09 5.54
C GLU A 50 15.86 -0.07 4.71
N GLN A 51 17.16 -0.06 4.46
CA GLN A 51 17.90 -1.17 3.84
C GLN A 51 19.05 -1.56 4.77
N PRO A 52 18.81 -2.46 5.73
CA PRO A 52 19.76 -2.76 6.81
C PRO A 52 21.15 -3.20 6.31
N LEU A 53 21.19 -4.02 5.25
CA LEU A 53 22.45 -4.49 4.66
C LEU A 53 23.32 -3.38 4.06
N ARG A 54 22.71 -2.26 3.67
CA ARG A 54 23.39 -1.10 3.09
C ARG A 54 23.53 0.05 4.08
N ASN A 55 23.02 -0.13 5.30
CA ASN A 55 22.90 0.94 6.30
C ASN A 55 22.29 2.22 5.72
N LEU A 56 21.29 2.03 4.83
CA LEU A 56 20.60 3.13 4.14
C LEU A 56 19.27 3.40 4.81
N HIS A 57 19.06 4.69 5.16
CA HIS A 57 17.80 5.20 5.67
C HIS A 57 17.38 6.36 4.78
N THR A 58 16.23 6.26 4.16
CA THR A 58 15.71 7.33 3.32
C THR A 58 14.24 7.57 3.59
N ARG A 59 13.71 8.67 3.09
CA ARG A 59 12.29 9.00 3.17
C ARG A 59 11.68 8.96 1.78
N MET A 60 10.53 8.36 1.66
CA MET A 60 9.72 8.37 0.45
C MET A 60 8.43 9.14 0.72
N THR A 61 8.10 10.09 -0.14
CA THR A 61 6.81 10.79 -0.12
C THR A 61 6.01 10.37 -1.34
N VAL A 62 4.77 9.95 -1.10
CA VAL A 62 3.79 9.55 -2.11
C VAL A 62 2.65 10.56 -2.08
N ARG A 63 2.29 11.14 -3.23
CA ARG A 63 1.21 12.13 -3.32
C ARG A 63 0.34 11.93 -4.54
N VAL A 64 -0.96 11.87 -4.37
CA VAL A 64 -1.93 11.82 -5.46
C VAL A 64 -2.05 13.18 -6.12
N ARG A 65 -1.94 13.21 -7.46
CA ARG A 65 -2.03 14.42 -8.30
C ARG A 65 -3.38 14.59 -8.98
N GLY A 66 -4.28 13.67 -8.72
CA GLY A 66 -5.60 13.66 -9.31
C GLY A 66 -5.71 12.77 -10.54
N GLU A 67 -6.89 12.79 -11.15
CA GLU A 67 -7.21 12.00 -12.32
C GLU A 67 -6.72 12.66 -13.60
N ARG A 68 -6.08 11.87 -14.48
CA ARG A 68 -5.60 12.33 -15.79
C ARG A 68 -5.81 11.26 -16.85
N TYR A 69 -6.00 11.70 -18.09
CA TYR A 69 -5.91 10.81 -19.23
C TYR A 69 -4.45 10.51 -19.53
N ILE A 70 -4.07 9.23 -19.44
CA ILE A 70 -2.70 8.77 -19.71
C ILE A 70 -2.66 8.23 -21.12
N THR A 71 -2.13 9.01 -22.04
CA THR A 71 -2.11 8.71 -23.48
C THR A 71 -1.51 7.33 -23.81
N PRO A 72 -0.37 6.92 -23.24
CA PRO A 72 0.18 5.60 -23.50
C PRO A 72 -0.75 4.45 -23.10
N LEU A 73 -1.58 4.65 -22.08
CA LEU A 73 -2.50 3.63 -21.56
C LEU A 73 -3.90 3.73 -22.21
N GLY A 74 -4.19 4.84 -22.89
CA GLY A 74 -5.47 5.07 -23.54
C GLY A 74 -6.67 5.20 -22.58
N GLN A 75 -6.43 5.55 -21.31
CA GLN A 75 -7.47 5.59 -20.28
C GLN A 75 -7.22 6.67 -19.21
N HIS A 76 -8.25 6.97 -18.42
CA HIS A 76 -8.15 7.84 -17.26
C HIS A 76 -7.61 7.06 -16.06
N CYS A 77 -6.59 7.62 -15.39
CA CYS A 77 -5.94 7.01 -14.26
C CYS A 77 -5.63 8.06 -13.19
N ARG A 78 -5.49 7.63 -11.94
CA ARG A 78 -4.96 8.46 -10.87
C ARG A 78 -3.44 8.55 -11.00
N LEU A 79 -2.93 9.76 -11.14
CA LEU A 79 -1.49 10.01 -11.18
C LEU A 79 -0.98 10.22 -9.75
N VAL A 80 0.10 9.54 -9.43
CA VAL A 80 0.75 9.58 -8.11
C VAL A 80 2.22 9.87 -8.30
N ASP A 81 2.76 10.81 -7.53
CA ASP A 81 4.18 11.10 -7.50
C ASP A 81 4.84 10.37 -6.34
N GLU A 82 5.87 9.60 -6.61
CA GLU A 82 6.83 9.15 -5.62
C GLU A 82 8.07 10.03 -5.65
N THR A 83 8.47 10.53 -4.48
CA THR A 83 9.65 11.37 -4.33
C THR A 83 10.53 10.79 -3.23
N TYR A 84 11.77 10.52 -3.54
CA TYR A 84 12.76 10.03 -2.58
C TYR A 84 13.62 11.19 -2.08
N GLY A 85 13.81 11.26 -0.74
CA GLY A 85 14.68 12.23 -0.07
C GLY A 85 15.31 11.59 1.14
N GLY A 86 16.63 11.66 1.28
CA GLY A 86 17.35 11.14 2.46
C GLY A 86 17.76 12.25 3.43
N PRO A 87 18.21 11.90 4.65
CA PRO A 87 18.95 12.80 5.50
C PRO A 87 20.19 13.35 4.79
N ASP A 88 20.75 12.59 3.84
CA ASP A 88 21.86 13.03 2.99
C ASP A 88 21.45 14.10 1.97
N ALA A 89 20.16 14.17 1.57
CA ALA A 89 19.65 15.25 0.72
C ALA A 89 19.76 16.63 1.39
N ALA A 90 19.68 16.70 2.72
CA ALA A 90 19.91 17.94 3.48
C ALA A 90 21.41 18.30 3.50
N MET A 91 22.31 17.31 3.56
CA MET A 91 23.75 17.53 3.47
C MET A 91 24.18 17.88 2.03
N ALA A 92 23.64 17.21 1.02
CA ALA A 92 23.89 17.53 -0.37
C ALA A 92 23.40 18.95 -0.72
N GLN A 93 22.25 19.37 -0.18
CA GLN A 93 21.73 20.72 -0.32
C GLN A 93 22.60 21.76 0.38
N ALA A 94 23.21 21.42 1.53
CA ALA A 94 24.17 22.26 2.23
C ALA A 94 25.51 22.38 1.50
N GLN A 95 25.84 21.41 0.64
CA GLN A 95 27.04 21.40 -0.21
C GLN A 95 26.79 22.03 -1.59
N GLY A 96 25.61 22.57 -1.86
CA GLY A 96 25.26 23.23 -3.11
C GLY A 96 24.98 22.25 -4.27
N GLU A 97 24.93 20.95 -4.01
CA GLU A 97 24.44 19.96 -4.93
C GLU A 97 22.91 20.02 -4.95
N THR A 98 22.34 20.60 -5.99
CA THR A 98 20.93 20.44 -6.33
C THR A 98 20.73 18.97 -6.75
N GLN A 99 20.57 18.09 -5.77
CA GLN A 99 19.96 16.81 -6.07
C GLN A 99 18.51 17.12 -6.47
N ASP A 100 18.28 17.16 -7.78
CA ASP A 100 16.92 17.15 -8.31
C ASP A 100 16.20 16.01 -7.63
N ARG A 101 15.19 16.35 -6.83
CA ARG A 101 14.32 15.34 -6.21
C ARG A 101 13.73 14.57 -7.37
N GLN A 102 14.23 13.36 -7.57
CA GLN A 102 13.76 12.53 -8.65
C GLN A 102 12.31 12.17 -8.35
N VAL A 103 11.40 12.75 -9.12
CA VAL A 103 9.96 12.47 -9.01
C VAL A 103 9.66 11.35 -10.00
N HIS A 104 9.14 10.25 -9.48
CA HIS A 104 8.71 9.11 -10.28
C HIS A 104 7.18 9.12 -10.35
N PRO A 105 6.59 9.49 -11.50
CA PRO A 105 5.17 9.39 -11.69
C PRO A 105 4.74 7.95 -11.88
N ILE A 106 3.68 7.56 -11.17
CA ILE A 106 3.02 6.26 -11.27
C ILE A 106 1.57 6.50 -11.62
N ALA A 107 1.02 5.76 -12.57
CA ALA A 107 -0.40 5.80 -12.87
C ALA A 107 -1.11 4.59 -12.27
N TYR A 108 -2.20 4.85 -11.57
CA TYR A 108 -3.11 3.82 -11.04
C TYR A 108 -4.44 3.88 -11.77
N CYS A 109 -4.80 2.80 -12.45
CA CYS A 109 -5.98 2.69 -13.29
C CYS A 109 -6.89 1.58 -12.77
N ARG A 110 -8.20 1.84 -12.66
CA ARG A 110 -9.18 0.82 -12.25
C ARG A 110 -9.73 0.11 -13.47
N LYS A 111 -9.65 -1.22 -13.49
CA LYS A 111 -10.12 -2.05 -14.59
C LYS A 111 -10.42 -3.47 -14.10
N ASP A 112 -11.53 -4.05 -14.53
CA ASP A 112 -11.90 -5.45 -14.29
C ASP A 112 -11.84 -5.88 -12.81
N GLY A 113 -12.22 -4.99 -11.88
CA GLY A 113 -12.21 -5.26 -10.44
C GLY A 113 -10.81 -5.23 -9.80
N PHE A 114 -9.82 -4.67 -10.51
CA PHE A 114 -8.46 -4.48 -10.04
C PHE A 114 -8.00 -3.04 -10.17
N LEU A 115 -7.08 -2.68 -9.30
CA LEU A 115 -6.21 -1.53 -9.48
C LEU A 115 -4.96 -2.00 -10.22
N TYR A 116 -4.71 -1.39 -11.38
CA TYR A 116 -3.50 -1.61 -12.17
C TYR A 116 -2.51 -0.49 -11.90
N ARG A 117 -1.23 -0.81 -11.89
CA ARG A 117 -0.14 0.14 -11.68
C ARG A 117 0.76 0.19 -12.92
N ALA A 118 1.00 1.39 -13.45
CA ALA A 118 1.97 1.62 -14.51
C ALA A 118 3.16 2.40 -13.95
N LEU A 119 4.34 1.80 -13.98
CA LEU A 119 5.56 2.28 -13.33
C LEU A 119 6.53 2.98 -14.29
N SER A 120 6.46 2.67 -15.58
CA SER A 120 7.43 3.16 -16.58
C SER A 120 6.96 4.50 -17.15
N LEU A 121 6.81 5.50 -16.29
CA LEU A 121 6.36 6.84 -16.65
C LEU A 121 7.40 7.89 -16.29
N GLU A 122 7.46 8.98 -17.09
CA GLU A 122 8.23 10.18 -16.75
C GLU A 122 7.45 11.44 -17.08
N TYR A 123 7.79 12.54 -16.44
CA TYR A 123 7.28 13.86 -16.80
C TYR A 123 7.95 14.42 -18.03
N HIS A 124 7.17 14.91 -18.98
CA HIS A 124 7.62 15.73 -20.09
C HIS A 124 6.88 17.06 -20.11
N GLY A 125 7.41 18.03 -19.39
CA GLY A 125 6.71 19.27 -19.08
C GLY A 125 5.51 19.03 -18.18
N LYS A 126 4.28 19.25 -18.70
CA LYS A 126 3.04 18.99 -17.97
C LYS A 126 2.43 17.61 -18.29
N ASP A 127 2.95 16.94 -19.31
CA ASP A 127 2.46 15.63 -19.76
C ASP A 127 3.27 14.52 -19.14
N VAL A 128 2.69 13.31 -19.15
CA VAL A 128 3.34 12.09 -18.71
C VAL A 128 3.54 11.22 -19.93
N ARG A 129 4.74 10.67 -20.09
CA ARG A 129 5.10 9.76 -21.16
C ARG A 129 5.57 8.43 -20.60
N GLU A 130 5.36 7.37 -21.35
CA GLU A 130 5.92 6.07 -21.05
C GLU A 130 7.41 6.04 -21.42
N ILE A 131 8.24 5.53 -20.50
CA ILE A 131 9.66 5.32 -20.73
C ILE A 131 9.85 3.84 -21.09
N GLY A 132 10.32 3.58 -22.31
CA GLY A 132 10.69 2.23 -22.71
C GLY A 132 9.73 1.55 -23.69
N LEU A 133 10.14 0.38 -24.15
CA LEU A 133 9.42 -0.44 -25.12
C LEU A 133 8.60 -1.51 -24.37
N GLY A 134 7.41 -1.15 -23.94
CA GLY A 134 6.48 -2.11 -23.37
C GLY A 134 5.60 -1.50 -22.28
N SER A 135 4.29 -1.68 -22.40
CA SER A 135 3.35 -1.31 -21.34
C SER A 135 3.55 -2.22 -20.14
N SER A 136 4.04 -1.66 -19.06
CA SER A 136 4.15 -2.37 -17.79
C SER A 136 2.95 -2.06 -16.90
N GLU A 137 1.75 -2.43 -17.36
CA GLU A 137 0.59 -2.45 -16.47
C GLU A 137 0.68 -3.69 -15.57
N GLU A 138 0.96 -3.47 -14.32
CA GLU A 138 0.93 -4.48 -13.29
C GLU A 138 -0.46 -4.57 -12.67
N ARG A 139 -1.04 -5.76 -12.58
CA ARG A 139 -2.23 -6.00 -11.76
C ARG A 139 -1.84 -5.92 -10.29
N PHE A 140 -2.07 -4.75 -9.70
CA PHE A 140 -1.51 -4.37 -8.41
C PHE A 140 -2.34 -4.89 -7.22
N LEU A 141 -3.60 -4.49 -7.12
CA LEU A 141 -4.49 -4.87 -6.03
C LEU A 141 -5.92 -5.15 -6.53
N PRO A 142 -6.63 -6.17 -5.98
CA PRO A 142 -8.06 -6.32 -6.21
C PRO A 142 -8.83 -5.22 -5.47
N GLU A 143 -9.97 -4.82 -6.00
CA GLU A 143 -10.87 -3.84 -5.37
C GLU A 143 -11.55 -4.34 -4.09
N GLY A 144 -11.20 -5.49 -3.59
CA GLY A 144 -11.75 -6.07 -2.38
C GLY A 144 -10.80 -7.01 -1.71
N LEU A 145 -10.02 -6.47 -0.78
CA LEU A 145 -9.05 -7.22 0.02
C LEU A 145 -9.65 -7.90 1.27
N GLU A 146 -10.95 -7.81 1.49
CA GLU A 146 -11.59 -8.31 2.73
C GLU A 146 -11.68 -9.84 2.81
N SER A 147 -11.42 -10.54 1.71
CA SER A 147 -11.44 -12.00 1.63
C SER A 147 -10.12 -12.55 1.15
N GLU A 148 -9.85 -13.80 1.48
CA GLU A 148 -8.72 -14.51 0.89
C GLU A 148 -8.82 -14.50 -0.63
N PHE A 149 -7.75 -14.04 -1.29
CA PHE A 149 -7.72 -13.90 -2.73
C PHE A 149 -6.30 -14.09 -3.26
N VAL A 150 -6.19 -14.77 -4.40
CA VAL A 150 -4.91 -15.04 -5.07
C VAL A 150 -4.95 -14.49 -6.49
N TRP A 151 -3.89 -13.81 -6.91
CA TRP A 151 -3.75 -13.33 -8.29
C TRP A 151 -2.30 -13.31 -8.73
N ASP A 152 -2.13 -13.31 -10.05
CA ASP A 152 -0.82 -13.19 -10.67
C ASP A 152 -0.69 -11.89 -11.44
N SER A 153 0.52 -11.37 -11.53
CA SER A 153 0.88 -10.27 -12.40
C SER A 153 2.20 -10.53 -13.12
N LEU A 154 2.32 -9.97 -14.31
CA LEU A 154 3.56 -9.99 -15.10
C LEU A 154 3.88 -8.57 -15.50
N THR A 155 5.04 -8.10 -15.10
CA THR A 155 5.56 -6.79 -15.48
C THR A 155 6.82 -6.99 -16.31
N THR A 156 6.93 -6.28 -17.42
CA THR A 156 8.15 -6.26 -18.22
C THR A 156 8.74 -4.86 -18.18
N ALA A 157 9.95 -4.72 -17.68
CA ALA A 157 10.69 -3.48 -17.66
C ALA A 157 11.89 -3.57 -18.61
N TYR A 158 12.13 -2.54 -19.40
CA TYR A 158 13.26 -2.47 -20.33
C TYR A 158 14.21 -1.35 -19.91
N ASP A 159 15.52 -1.66 -19.98
CA ASP A 159 16.54 -0.63 -19.88
C ASP A 159 16.72 0.04 -21.25
N LEU A 160 16.66 1.36 -21.26
CA LEU A 160 16.73 2.20 -22.46
C LEU A 160 18.12 2.21 -23.14
N GLY A 161 19.15 1.69 -22.50
CA GLY A 161 20.53 1.87 -22.96
C GLY A 161 21.20 0.66 -23.60
N GLY A 162 20.74 -0.56 -23.40
CA GLY A 162 21.52 -1.74 -23.72
C GLY A 162 20.81 -2.95 -24.30
N GLY A 163 19.50 -2.89 -24.50
CA GLY A 163 18.72 -4.06 -24.91
C GLY A 163 18.59 -5.11 -23.80
N THR A 164 18.86 -4.70 -22.57
CA THR A 164 18.57 -5.47 -21.36
C THR A 164 17.14 -5.17 -20.90
N GLY A 165 16.46 -6.16 -20.42
CA GLY A 165 15.12 -6.04 -19.85
C GLY A 165 14.95 -6.98 -18.66
N TYR A 166 13.89 -6.79 -17.92
CA TYR A 166 13.51 -7.67 -16.82
C TYR A 166 12.05 -8.07 -16.98
N ASP A 167 11.78 -9.35 -16.84
CA ASP A 167 10.43 -9.83 -16.58
C ASP A 167 10.31 -10.08 -15.08
N VAL A 168 9.26 -9.53 -14.49
CA VAL A 168 8.92 -9.77 -13.09
C VAL A 168 7.58 -10.48 -13.06
N TYR A 169 7.60 -11.76 -12.78
CA TYR A 169 6.40 -12.53 -12.50
C TYR A 169 6.13 -12.46 -11.00
N GLN A 170 4.90 -12.12 -10.62
CA GLN A 170 4.51 -12.00 -9.22
C GLN A 170 3.27 -12.86 -8.96
N HIS A 171 3.34 -13.62 -7.89
CA HIS A 171 2.23 -14.36 -7.33
C HIS A 171 1.84 -13.75 -6.00
N HIS A 172 0.61 -13.27 -5.91
CA HIS A 172 0.10 -12.53 -4.76
C HIS A 172 -0.95 -13.35 -4.02
N HIS A 173 -0.95 -13.26 -2.70
CA HIS A 173 -1.94 -13.88 -1.83
C HIS A 173 -2.38 -12.88 -0.76
N ALA A 174 -3.62 -12.40 -0.85
CA ALA A 174 -4.24 -11.62 0.21
C ALA A 174 -4.74 -12.53 1.31
N VAL A 175 -4.27 -12.31 2.52
CA VAL A 175 -4.67 -13.05 3.72
C VAL A 175 -5.47 -12.11 4.60
N PRO A 176 -6.79 -12.33 4.78
CA PRO A 176 -7.64 -11.49 5.60
C PRO A 176 -7.40 -11.77 7.09
N GLU A 177 -6.20 -11.52 7.54
CA GLU A 177 -5.88 -11.54 8.97
C GLU A 177 -6.18 -10.16 9.55
N VAL A 178 -7.18 -10.12 10.45
CA VAL A 178 -7.47 -8.91 11.22
C VAL A 178 -6.34 -8.73 12.24
N ARG A 179 -5.22 -8.17 11.80
CA ARG A 179 -4.10 -7.83 12.68
C ARG A 179 -4.08 -6.36 13.03
N VAL A 180 -3.51 -6.10 14.17
CA VAL A 180 -3.11 -4.76 14.59
C VAL A 180 -1.67 -4.56 14.15
N ILE A 181 -1.42 -3.54 13.34
CA ILE A 181 -0.07 -3.17 12.90
C ILE A 181 0.30 -1.85 13.58
N GLU A 182 1.47 -1.84 14.23
CA GLU A 182 2.06 -0.66 14.83
C GLU A 182 3.23 -0.20 13.98
N VAL A 183 3.21 1.05 13.56
CA VAL A 183 4.26 1.75 12.79
C VAL A 183 4.42 3.17 13.37
N PRO A 184 5.44 3.94 13.02
CA PRO A 184 5.63 5.30 13.54
C PRO A 184 4.43 6.23 13.38
N ALA A 185 3.63 6.06 12.32
CA ALA A 185 2.41 6.83 12.10
C ALA A 185 1.27 6.48 13.08
N GLY A 186 1.35 5.36 13.80
CA GLY A 186 0.35 4.95 14.75
C GLY A 186 0.00 3.46 14.73
N ARG A 187 -1.16 3.16 15.32
CA ARG A 187 -1.69 1.80 15.45
C ARG A 187 -2.90 1.63 14.55
N PHE A 188 -2.85 0.66 13.64
CA PHE A 188 -3.87 0.38 12.65
C PHE A 188 -4.54 -0.98 12.92
N ILE A 189 -5.86 -0.99 12.91
CA ILE A 189 -6.69 -2.18 13.19
C ILE A 189 -7.38 -2.60 11.89
N GLY A 190 -7.56 -3.90 11.69
CA GLY A 190 -8.24 -4.42 10.49
C GLY A 190 -7.34 -4.45 9.25
N CYS A 191 -6.03 -4.47 9.46
CA CYS A 191 -5.10 -4.55 8.35
C CYS A 191 -5.20 -5.90 7.62
N VAL A 192 -5.14 -5.85 6.31
CA VAL A 192 -5.01 -7.01 5.44
C VAL A 192 -3.56 -7.19 5.04
N ARG A 193 -3.09 -8.42 5.07
CA ARG A 193 -1.76 -8.82 4.63
C ARG A 193 -1.81 -9.32 3.18
N VAL A 194 -0.89 -8.82 2.35
CA VAL A 194 -0.64 -9.37 1.02
C VAL A 194 0.77 -9.93 0.99
N GLU A 195 0.88 -11.21 0.72
CA GLU A 195 2.15 -11.91 0.51
C GLU A 195 2.40 -12.00 -0.99
N THR A 196 3.61 -11.65 -1.41
CA THR A 196 4.00 -11.69 -2.82
C THR A 196 5.31 -12.45 -2.99
N VAL A 197 5.31 -13.40 -3.93
CA VAL A 197 6.52 -14.03 -4.43
C VAL A 197 6.82 -13.44 -5.80
N ALA A 198 7.93 -12.72 -5.93
CA ALA A 198 8.35 -12.08 -7.17
C ALA A 198 9.58 -12.79 -7.75
N VAL A 199 9.47 -13.21 -9.00
CA VAL A 199 10.54 -13.86 -9.76
C VAL A 199 11.03 -12.88 -10.82
N HIS A 200 12.24 -12.35 -10.63
CA HIS A 200 12.90 -11.44 -11.53
C HIS A 200 13.78 -12.21 -12.50
N SER A 201 13.47 -12.14 -13.77
CA SER A 201 14.23 -12.80 -14.84
C SER A 201 14.87 -11.74 -15.75
N GLY A 202 16.19 -11.68 -15.77
CA GLY A 202 16.93 -10.81 -16.68
C GLY A 202 16.74 -11.27 -18.14
N ARG A 203 16.71 -10.31 -19.05
CA ARG A 203 16.76 -10.55 -20.51
C ARG A 203 17.93 -9.77 -21.10
N HIS A 204 18.75 -10.46 -21.87
CA HIS A 204 19.77 -9.81 -22.69
C HIS A 204 19.55 -10.19 -24.17
N GLN A 205 19.39 -9.19 -25.03
CA GLN A 205 19.10 -9.38 -26.47
C GLN A 205 17.90 -10.32 -26.74
N GLY A 206 16.84 -10.19 -25.92
CA GLY A 206 15.63 -11.00 -26.05
C GLY A 206 15.71 -12.43 -25.51
N LYS A 207 16.86 -12.85 -24.95
CA LYS A 207 17.00 -14.18 -24.31
C LYS A 207 16.92 -14.03 -22.79
N SER A 208 16.13 -14.90 -22.15
CA SER A 208 16.09 -14.96 -20.67
C SER A 208 17.43 -15.41 -20.11
N GLU A 209 17.88 -14.76 -19.04
CA GLU A 209 19.03 -15.20 -18.26
C GLU A 209 18.67 -16.42 -17.40
N SER A 210 19.65 -17.29 -17.15
CA SER A 210 19.42 -18.59 -16.53
C SER A 210 19.26 -18.59 -15.00
N ASN A 211 19.47 -17.45 -14.35
CA ASN A 211 19.45 -17.36 -12.89
C ASN A 211 18.45 -16.27 -12.43
N PRO A 212 17.17 -16.61 -12.25
CA PRO A 212 16.20 -15.66 -11.74
C PRO A 212 16.48 -15.33 -10.25
N ILE A 213 16.20 -14.09 -9.87
CA ILE A 213 16.22 -13.65 -8.48
C ILE A 213 14.79 -13.79 -7.95
N VAL A 214 14.63 -14.48 -6.83
CA VAL A 214 13.35 -14.63 -6.14
C VAL A 214 13.34 -13.73 -4.92
N LEU A 215 12.32 -12.89 -4.82
CA LEU A 215 12.09 -11.99 -3.68
C LEU A 215 10.72 -12.25 -3.08
N TYR A 216 10.62 -12.08 -1.78
CA TYR A 216 9.40 -12.25 -1.00
C TYR A 216 9.03 -10.92 -0.40
N TYR A 217 7.78 -10.49 -0.60
CA TYR A 217 7.24 -9.27 -0.03
C TYR A 217 6.08 -9.61 0.90
N THR A 218 5.96 -8.83 1.96
CA THR A 218 4.78 -8.83 2.82
C THR A 218 4.34 -7.39 3.00
N ASP A 219 3.17 -7.08 2.46
CA ASP A 219 2.56 -5.77 2.51
C ASP A 219 1.37 -5.78 3.47
N TRP A 220 1.24 -4.71 4.24
CA TRP A 220 0.13 -4.51 5.15
C TRP A 220 -0.66 -3.27 4.75
N TYR A 221 -1.93 -3.48 4.46
CA TYR A 221 -2.85 -2.41 4.07
C TYR A 221 -3.87 -2.17 5.17
N ALA A 222 -3.98 -0.93 5.64
CA ALA A 222 -4.99 -0.50 6.60
C ALA A 222 -6.23 0.06 5.89
N PRO A 223 -7.45 -0.22 6.39
CA PRO A 223 -8.68 0.29 5.79
C PRO A 223 -8.70 1.82 5.80
N ASN A 224 -9.05 2.42 4.67
CA ASN A 224 -9.13 3.86 4.42
C ASN A 224 -7.81 4.66 4.64
N VAL A 225 -6.69 3.96 4.74
CA VAL A 225 -5.36 4.57 4.88
C VAL A 225 -4.42 4.13 3.77
N GLY A 226 -4.48 2.87 3.37
CA GLY A 226 -3.57 2.31 2.36
C GLY A 226 -2.43 1.50 2.98
N LEU A 227 -1.32 1.46 2.28
CA LEU A 227 -0.12 0.74 2.70
C LEU A 227 0.46 1.33 4.00
N VAL A 228 0.66 0.51 5.03
CA VAL A 228 1.26 0.94 6.31
C VAL A 228 2.62 0.33 6.56
N ARG A 229 2.88 -0.86 6.00
CA ARG A 229 4.18 -1.52 6.11
C ARG A 229 4.44 -2.41 4.90
N THR A 230 5.68 -2.45 4.43
CA THR A 230 6.21 -3.45 3.50
C THR A 230 7.50 -4.04 4.07
N THR A 231 7.68 -5.33 3.93
CA THR A 231 8.96 -5.99 4.13
C THR A 231 9.35 -6.77 2.88
N GLN A 232 10.62 -6.74 2.54
CA GLN A 232 11.19 -7.50 1.42
C GLN A 232 12.31 -8.41 1.94
N SER A 233 12.34 -9.67 1.51
CA SER A 233 13.40 -10.62 1.87
C SER A 233 13.80 -11.48 0.66
N ASP A 234 14.95 -12.18 0.77
CA ASP A 234 15.42 -13.17 -0.20
C ASP A 234 15.00 -14.60 0.16
N ARG A 235 14.26 -14.75 1.27
CA ARG A 235 13.77 -16.05 1.78
C ARG A 235 12.36 -15.93 2.30
N PRO A 236 11.57 -17.01 2.24
CA PRO A 236 10.22 -17.02 2.79
C PRO A 236 10.23 -16.97 4.33
N GLY A 237 9.12 -16.56 4.92
CA GLY A 237 8.87 -16.53 6.35
C GLY A 237 9.52 -15.34 7.06
N ASP A 238 9.92 -15.54 8.33
CA ASP A 238 10.43 -14.47 9.21
C ASP A 238 11.94 -14.18 9.00
N ALA A 239 12.41 -14.27 7.76
CA ALA A 239 13.80 -13.93 7.44
C ALA A 239 14.07 -12.44 7.70
N PRO A 240 15.31 -12.07 8.10
CA PRO A 240 15.67 -10.67 8.22
C PRO A 240 15.41 -9.93 6.93
N PRO A 241 14.74 -8.76 6.96
CA PRO A 241 14.40 -8.04 5.77
C PRO A 241 15.63 -7.46 5.07
N LEU A 242 15.64 -7.54 3.73
CA LEU A 242 16.57 -6.80 2.89
C LEU A 242 16.20 -5.31 2.85
N SER A 243 14.88 -5.05 2.88
CA SER A 243 14.30 -3.70 2.91
C SER A 243 13.01 -3.71 3.73
N GLN A 244 12.76 -2.61 4.42
CA GLN A 244 11.53 -2.35 5.15
C GLN A 244 11.04 -0.94 4.84
N ILE A 245 9.74 -0.82 4.63
CA ILE A 245 9.06 0.47 4.43
C ILE A 245 7.99 0.57 5.51
N GLU A 246 7.96 1.68 6.25
CA GLU A 246 6.96 1.93 7.29
C GLU A 246 6.37 3.33 7.16
N LEU A 247 5.06 3.43 7.36
CA LEU A 247 4.35 4.69 7.35
C LEU A 247 4.78 5.56 8.54
N LEU A 248 5.28 6.76 8.25
CA LEU A 248 5.69 7.77 9.23
C LEU A 248 4.59 8.79 9.50
N ALA A 249 3.86 9.18 8.44
CA ALA A 249 2.75 10.14 8.51
C ALA A 249 1.87 9.99 7.26
N TYR A 250 0.62 10.45 7.35
CA TYR A 250 -0.32 10.48 6.23
C TYR A 250 -1.33 11.61 6.39
N ASP A 251 -1.84 12.10 5.26
CA ASP A 251 -2.98 12.99 5.16
C ASP A 251 -3.88 12.45 4.04
N VAL A 252 -4.90 11.70 4.42
CA VAL A 252 -5.78 10.94 3.52
C VAL A 252 -7.22 11.32 3.80
N GLU A 253 -7.98 11.60 2.75
CA GLU A 253 -9.40 11.89 2.87
C GLU A 253 -10.13 10.67 3.44
N GLY A 254 -11.03 10.89 4.40
CA GLY A 254 -11.76 9.80 5.09
C GLY A 254 -11.01 9.16 6.26
N ALA A 255 -9.68 9.33 6.38
CA ALA A 255 -8.89 8.92 7.55
C ALA A 255 -8.64 10.08 8.54
N ARG A 256 -9.03 11.29 8.21
CA ARG A 256 -8.93 12.48 9.09
C ARG A 256 -9.83 12.28 10.31
N LYS A 257 -9.25 12.28 11.49
CA LYS A 257 -9.95 12.21 12.78
C LYS A 257 -10.30 13.60 13.28
#